data_d342e1be577bec6678b81491b5def11c
#
_entry.id   d342e1be577bec6678b81491b5def11c
#
_cell.length_a   1.000
_cell.length_b   1.000
_cell.length_c   1.000
_cell.angle_alpha   90.00
_cell.angle_beta   90.00
_cell.angle_gamma   90.00
#
_symmetry.space_group_name_H-M   'P 1'
#
loop_
_entity.id
_entity.type
_entity.pdbx_description
1 polymer ?
#
loop_
_entity_poly.entity_id
_entity_poly.type
_entity_poly.pdbx_seq_one_letter_code
_entity_poly.pdbx_strand_id
1 'polypeptide(L)'
;MKKHSILMVDDVELNHRIAKDVLEDAYDLYVALSAEETFEILEKVIPDLILLDIIMPKIDGFSVLKRLKETPLYRDIPVIFLTADTSAESEIEGFDLGVVDYITKPFVPEVMRKRIDTQIALAEYEHNLHDLVQEKVTEIENMYELISVSFAGLVESRDGVTGGHLKNTSIYYRAFVEYLMTLPAYKNELTESVVKKACRSAPLHDVGKIAIEDAVLRKDSGLSSSEFETMKMHSIIGGDIFAFIKERISDKEFGYISEQIARHHHERWDGKGYPDKLKGEEIPLVARIMSIVDVYDALTSERPYKKPYSHEKSMALIVADSGTKFDPALVEEFVNISEKIRDCLKNKEKNGNQFFLARYKSNGEE
;
A
#
# COMPACT_ATOMS: atom_id res chain seq x y z
N MET A 1 -30.77 -1.27 -16.30
CA MET A 1 -29.84 -2.03 -15.44
C MET A 1 -29.42 -3.26 -16.20
N LYS A 2 -28.17 -3.70 -16.08
CA LYS A 2 -27.69 -4.98 -16.65
C LYS A 2 -28.38 -6.09 -15.84
N LYS A 3 -28.96 -7.10 -16.53
CA LYS A 3 -29.51 -8.25 -15.83
C LYS A 3 -28.36 -9.06 -15.23
N HIS A 4 -28.58 -9.68 -14.08
CA HIS A 4 -27.63 -10.66 -13.53
C HIS A 4 -27.64 -11.94 -14.36
N SER A 5 -26.51 -12.59 -14.42
CA SER A 5 -26.30 -13.81 -15.19
C SER A 5 -26.31 -15.04 -14.29
N ILE A 6 -27.04 -16.07 -14.68
CA ILE A 6 -27.14 -17.34 -13.96
C ILE A 6 -26.69 -18.46 -14.88
N LEU A 7 -25.80 -19.32 -14.40
CA LEU A 7 -25.49 -20.59 -15.08
C LEU A 7 -26.23 -21.72 -14.40
N MET A 8 -27.10 -22.41 -15.15
CA MET A 8 -27.78 -23.61 -14.70
C MET A 8 -27.12 -24.85 -15.29
N VAL A 9 -26.74 -25.77 -14.42
CA VAL A 9 -26.08 -27.03 -14.76
C VAL A 9 -26.98 -28.18 -14.30
N ASP A 10 -27.56 -28.89 -15.27
CA ASP A 10 -28.49 -30.02 -15.04
C ASP A 10 -28.52 -30.87 -16.29
N ASP A 11 -28.45 -32.19 -16.22
CA ASP A 11 -28.45 -33.08 -17.37
C ASP A 11 -29.84 -33.32 -18.00
N VAL A 12 -30.90 -32.80 -17.37
CA VAL A 12 -32.29 -32.95 -17.77
C VAL A 12 -32.80 -31.68 -18.45
N GLU A 13 -32.99 -31.70 -19.76
CA GLU A 13 -33.50 -30.54 -20.55
C GLU A 13 -34.84 -29.97 -20.03
N LEU A 14 -35.70 -30.81 -19.46
CA LEU A 14 -36.99 -30.35 -18.89
C LEU A 14 -36.75 -29.33 -17.74
N ASN A 15 -35.75 -29.57 -16.90
CA ASN A 15 -35.39 -28.70 -15.79
C ASN A 15 -34.92 -27.32 -16.31
N HIS A 16 -34.20 -27.29 -17.43
CA HIS A 16 -33.77 -26.04 -18.06
C HIS A 16 -34.97 -25.23 -18.60
N ARG A 17 -35.96 -25.89 -19.17
CA ARG A 17 -37.17 -25.20 -19.63
C ARG A 17 -37.94 -24.57 -18.49
N ILE A 18 -38.13 -25.32 -17.39
CA ILE A 18 -38.80 -24.80 -16.19
C ILE A 18 -38.04 -23.62 -15.63
N ALA A 19 -36.70 -23.71 -15.48
CA ALA A 19 -35.87 -22.63 -14.96
C ALA A 19 -35.94 -21.42 -15.91
N LYS A 20 -35.94 -21.60 -17.21
CA LYS A 20 -36.07 -20.56 -18.20
C LYS A 20 -37.39 -19.79 -18.01
N ASP A 21 -38.51 -20.49 -17.96
CA ASP A 21 -39.83 -19.89 -17.77
C ASP A 21 -39.92 -19.05 -16.46
N VAL A 22 -39.17 -19.45 -15.43
CA VAL A 22 -39.14 -18.76 -14.12
C VAL A 22 -38.20 -17.56 -14.09
N LEU A 23 -37.07 -17.63 -14.81
CA LEU A 23 -35.92 -16.72 -14.59
C LEU A 23 -35.67 -15.76 -15.78
N GLU A 24 -36.07 -16.07 -17.04
CA GLU A 24 -35.67 -15.28 -18.20
C GLU A 24 -36.15 -13.82 -18.21
N ASP A 25 -37.22 -13.52 -17.50
CA ASP A 25 -37.69 -12.14 -17.36
C ASP A 25 -36.73 -11.26 -16.56
N ALA A 26 -36.06 -11.83 -15.56
CA ALA A 26 -35.22 -11.12 -14.60
C ALA A 26 -33.71 -11.31 -14.80
N TYR A 27 -33.29 -12.45 -15.38
CA TYR A 27 -31.92 -12.89 -15.45
C TYR A 27 -31.48 -13.27 -16.85
N ASP A 28 -30.20 -13.17 -17.15
CA ASP A 28 -29.57 -13.75 -18.34
C ASP A 28 -29.17 -15.20 -18.01
N LEU A 29 -29.92 -16.17 -18.54
CA LEU A 29 -29.73 -17.59 -18.21
C LEU A 29 -28.83 -18.29 -19.22
N TYR A 30 -27.73 -18.86 -18.73
CA TYR A 30 -26.87 -19.81 -19.44
C TYR A 30 -27.19 -21.21 -18.95
N VAL A 31 -27.07 -22.21 -19.84
CA VAL A 31 -27.39 -23.61 -19.50
C VAL A 31 -26.26 -24.51 -19.93
N ALA A 32 -25.95 -25.51 -19.09
CA ALA A 32 -25.00 -26.57 -19.35
C ALA A 32 -25.62 -27.92 -19.03
N LEU A 33 -25.44 -28.92 -19.89
CA LEU A 33 -25.96 -30.28 -19.73
C LEU A 33 -24.94 -31.23 -19.05
N SER A 34 -23.74 -30.74 -18.80
CA SER A 34 -22.66 -31.53 -18.19
C SER A 34 -21.64 -30.70 -17.50
N ALA A 35 -20.78 -31.34 -16.67
CA ALA A 35 -19.65 -30.70 -16.07
C ALA A 35 -18.65 -30.11 -17.08
N GLU A 36 -18.42 -30.80 -18.20
CA GLU A 36 -17.53 -30.32 -19.26
C GLU A 36 -18.06 -29.01 -19.87
N GLU A 37 -19.33 -28.96 -20.25
CA GLU A 37 -19.98 -27.78 -20.82
C GLU A 37 -20.03 -26.63 -19.82
N THR A 38 -20.15 -26.91 -18.52
CA THR A 38 -20.05 -25.90 -17.47
C THR A 38 -18.75 -25.12 -17.56
N PHE A 39 -17.61 -25.80 -17.65
CA PHE A 39 -16.31 -25.13 -17.71
C PHE A 39 -16.07 -24.44 -19.05
N GLU A 40 -16.60 -24.95 -20.17
CA GLU A 40 -16.55 -24.27 -21.48
C GLU A 40 -17.31 -22.94 -21.48
N ILE A 41 -18.43 -22.87 -20.75
CA ILE A 41 -19.20 -21.63 -20.56
C ILE A 41 -18.44 -20.68 -19.64
N LEU A 42 -17.89 -21.16 -18.52
CA LEU A 42 -17.14 -20.37 -17.54
C LEU A 42 -15.89 -19.72 -18.14
N GLU A 43 -15.27 -20.32 -19.15
CA GLU A 43 -14.16 -19.67 -19.89
C GLU A 43 -14.60 -18.43 -20.66
N LYS A 44 -15.90 -18.30 -20.99
CA LYS A 44 -16.46 -17.21 -21.81
C LYS A 44 -17.23 -16.18 -20.98
N VAL A 45 -17.89 -16.65 -19.91
CA VAL A 45 -18.77 -15.84 -19.08
C VAL A 45 -18.58 -16.24 -17.63
N ILE A 46 -18.38 -15.27 -16.74
CA ILE A 46 -18.41 -15.47 -15.29
C ILE A 46 -19.83 -15.11 -14.82
N PRO A 47 -20.65 -16.10 -14.40
CA PRO A 47 -22.00 -15.84 -13.96
C PRO A 47 -22.02 -15.27 -12.52
N ASP A 48 -23.09 -14.53 -12.21
CA ASP A 48 -23.31 -14.00 -10.87
C ASP A 48 -23.79 -15.08 -9.86
N LEU A 49 -24.31 -16.22 -10.37
CA LEU A 49 -24.75 -17.37 -9.58
C LEU A 49 -24.75 -18.63 -10.42
N ILE A 50 -24.46 -19.78 -9.79
CA ILE A 50 -24.56 -21.09 -10.42
C ILE A 50 -25.65 -21.92 -9.72
N LEU A 51 -26.58 -22.46 -10.51
CA LEU A 51 -27.51 -23.52 -10.10
C LEU A 51 -26.93 -24.85 -10.55
N LEU A 52 -26.62 -25.75 -9.63
CA LEU A 52 -25.87 -26.96 -9.94
C LEU A 52 -26.62 -28.21 -9.48
N ASP A 53 -26.97 -29.08 -10.41
CA ASP A 53 -27.53 -30.39 -10.06
C ASP A 53 -26.47 -31.25 -9.35
N ILE A 54 -26.87 -31.90 -8.27
CA ILE A 54 -26.00 -32.84 -7.52
C ILE A 54 -25.78 -34.11 -8.34
N ILE A 55 -26.86 -34.65 -8.93
CA ILE A 55 -26.84 -35.98 -9.58
C ILE A 55 -26.75 -35.81 -11.10
N MET A 56 -25.56 -35.94 -11.62
CA MET A 56 -25.30 -35.89 -13.08
C MET A 56 -24.48 -37.08 -13.54
N PRO A 57 -24.61 -37.50 -14.80
CA PRO A 57 -23.79 -38.58 -15.37
C PRO A 57 -22.30 -38.18 -15.41
N LYS A 58 -21.41 -39.16 -15.20
CA LYS A 58 -19.94 -39.08 -15.26
C LYS A 58 -19.30 -38.29 -14.13
N ILE A 59 -19.67 -37.02 -13.96
CA ILE A 59 -19.12 -36.11 -12.94
C ILE A 59 -20.30 -35.53 -12.18
N ASP A 60 -20.37 -35.77 -10.88
CA ASP A 60 -21.41 -35.29 -9.99
C ASP A 60 -21.23 -33.79 -9.63
N GLY A 61 -22.27 -33.18 -9.07
CA GLY A 61 -22.24 -31.77 -8.67
C GLY A 61 -21.23 -31.47 -7.58
N PHE A 62 -20.95 -32.40 -6.66
CA PHE A 62 -19.92 -32.19 -5.62
C PHE A 62 -18.52 -32.05 -6.23
N SER A 63 -18.22 -32.88 -7.22
CA SER A 63 -16.94 -32.80 -7.96
C SER A 63 -16.80 -31.49 -8.74
N VAL A 64 -17.89 -31.01 -9.36
CA VAL A 64 -17.92 -29.69 -10.05
C VAL A 64 -17.70 -28.57 -9.04
N LEU A 65 -18.42 -28.57 -7.91
CA LEU A 65 -18.29 -27.57 -6.85
C LEU A 65 -16.85 -27.51 -6.32
N LYS A 66 -16.25 -28.65 -6.02
CA LYS A 66 -14.86 -28.73 -5.54
C LYS A 66 -13.90 -28.06 -6.54
N ARG A 67 -14.02 -28.37 -7.83
CA ARG A 67 -13.19 -27.77 -8.85
C ARG A 67 -13.42 -26.25 -8.99
N LEU A 68 -14.66 -25.79 -8.84
CA LEU A 68 -14.97 -24.35 -8.81
C LEU A 68 -14.26 -23.67 -7.66
N LYS A 69 -14.34 -24.23 -6.44
CA LYS A 69 -13.75 -23.64 -5.22
C LYS A 69 -12.21 -23.70 -5.20
N GLU A 70 -11.60 -24.65 -5.90
CA GLU A 70 -10.15 -24.73 -6.07
C GLU A 70 -9.62 -23.73 -7.13
N THR A 71 -10.48 -23.22 -8.03
CA THR A 71 -10.09 -22.30 -9.09
C THR A 71 -10.26 -20.84 -8.63
N PRO A 72 -9.17 -20.03 -8.50
CA PRO A 72 -9.25 -18.66 -7.99
C PRO A 72 -10.26 -17.75 -8.69
N LEU A 73 -10.48 -17.96 -10.00
CA LEU A 73 -11.41 -17.16 -10.81
C LEU A 73 -12.88 -17.46 -10.53
N TYR A 74 -13.22 -18.67 -10.05
CA TYR A 74 -14.59 -19.15 -9.88
C TYR A 74 -15.00 -19.41 -8.44
N ARG A 75 -14.04 -19.44 -7.51
CA ARG A 75 -14.26 -19.86 -6.11
C ARG A 75 -15.28 -18.99 -5.37
N ASP A 76 -15.38 -17.70 -5.73
CA ASP A 76 -16.23 -16.73 -5.05
C ASP A 76 -17.64 -16.66 -5.66
N ILE A 77 -17.91 -17.39 -6.78
CA ILE A 77 -19.24 -17.47 -7.35
C ILE A 77 -20.14 -18.26 -6.40
N PRO A 78 -21.31 -17.71 -6.01
CA PRO A 78 -22.27 -18.44 -5.20
C PRO A 78 -22.87 -19.62 -5.98
N VAL A 79 -22.92 -20.79 -5.34
CA VAL A 79 -23.47 -22.01 -5.93
C VAL A 79 -24.66 -22.46 -5.10
N ILE A 80 -25.81 -22.64 -5.74
CA ILE A 80 -27.01 -23.27 -5.14
C ILE A 80 -27.13 -24.69 -5.72
N PHE A 81 -27.21 -25.68 -4.87
CA PHE A 81 -27.47 -27.04 -5.33
C PHE A 81 -28.94 -27.27 -5.67
N LEU A 82 -29.17 -27.99 -6.76
CA LEU A 82 -30.47 -28.53 -7.15
C LEU A 82 -30.52 -30.02 -6.73
N THR A 83 -31.46 -30.39 -5.86
CA THR A 83 -31.46 -31.74 -5.28
C THR A 83 -32.85 -32.38 -5.20
N ALA A 84 -32.90 -33.65 -5.45
CA ALA A 84 -34.06 -34.48 -5.09
C ALA A 84 -33.90 -35.16 -3.70
N ASP A 85 -32.67 -35.16 -3.16
CA ASP A 85 -32.36 -35.72 -1.84
C ASP A 85 -32.45 -34.58 -0.78
N THR A 86 -33.21 -34.84 0.27
CA THR A 86 -33.38 -33.93 1.42
C THR A 86 -32.73 -34.53 2.68
N SER A 87 -31.76 -35.44 2.53
CA SER A 87 -31.03 -35.99 3.67
C SER A 87 -30.12 -34.93 4.30
N ALA A 88 -30.10 -34.88 5.62
CA ALA A 88 -29.27 -33.96 6.36
C ALA A 88 -27.75 -34.15 6.09
N GLU A 89 -27.37 -35.39 5.78
CA GLU A 89 -25.98 -35.75 5.51
C GLU A 89 -25.48 -35.09 4.21
N SER A 90 -26.24 -35.16 3.12
CA SER A 90 -25.90 -34.51 1.85
C SER A 90 -25.89 -32.96 1.95
N GLU A 91 -26.81 -32.38 2.74
CA GLU A 91 -26.87 -30.97 2.98
C GLU A 91 -25.61 -30.46 3.74
N ILE A 92 -25.19 -31.15 4.80
CA ILE A 92 -23.99 -30.80 5.59
C ILE A 92 -22.75 -30.89 4.71
N GLU A 93 -22.57 -31.95 3.92
CA GLU A 93 -21.43 -32.11 3.04
C GLU A 93 -21.32 -30.95 2.02
N GLY A 94 -22.42 -30.52 1.45
CA GLY A 94 -22.41 -29.42 0.50
C GLY A 94 -22.11 -28.06 1.14
N PHE A 95 -22.64 -27.76 2.34
CA PHE A 95 -22.28 -26.55 3.07
C PHE A 95 -20.79 -26.53 3.46
N ASP A 96 -20.23 -27.65 3.87
CA ASP A 96 -18.80 -27.78 4.19
C ASP A 96 -17.91 -27.54 2.94
N LEU A 97 -18.41 -27.87 1.74
CA LEU A 97 -17.75 -27.59 0.47
C LEU A 97 -17.99 -26.14 -0.05
N GLY A 98 -18.85 -25.37 0.59
CA GLY A 98 -19.09 -23.97 0.28
C GLY A 98 -20.25 -23.71 -0.68
N VAL A 99 -21.28 -24.59 -0.72
CA VAL A 99 -22.56 -24.27 -1.35
C VAL A 99 -23.29 -23.23 -0.46
N VAL A 100 -24.00 -22.30 -1.09
CA VAL A 100 -24.66 -21.21 -0.34
C VAL A 100 -26.12 -21.49 -0.03
N ASP A 101 -26.79 -22.40 -0.77
CA ASP A 101 -28.18 -22.78 -0.54
C ASP A 101 -28.54 -24.06 -1.36
N TYR A 102 -29.76 -24.55 -1.17
CA TYR A 102 -30.35 -25.71 -1.87
C TYR A 102 -31.72 -25.38 -2.45
N ILE A 103 -32.04 -25.94 -3.61
CA ILE A 103 -33.37 -25.91 -4.20
C ILE A 103 -33.82 -27.34 -4.47
N THR A 104 -34.91 -27.74 -3.83
CA THR A 104 -35.46 -29.10 -3.98
C THR A 104 -36.21 -29.28 -5.30
N LYS A 105 -36.04 -30.44 -5.92
CA LYS A 105 -36.83 -30.90 -7.07
C LYS A 105 -38.06 -31.68 -6.58
N PRO A 106 -39.28 -31.52 -7.16
CA PRO A 106 -39.60 -30.60 -8.28
C PRO A 106 -39.59 -29.12 -7.87
N PHE A 107 -39.15 -28.26 -8.77
CA PHE A 107 -39.00 -26.83 -8.51
C PHE A 107 -40.36 -26.17 -8.20
N VAL A 108 -40.41 -25.40 -7.13
CA VAL A 108 -41.50 -24.45 -6.85
C VAL A 108 -41.02 -23.06 -7.34
N PRO A 109 -41.62 -22.50 -8.43
CA PRO A 109 -41.12 -21.29 -9.07
C PRO A 109 -40.87 -20.13 -8.13
N GLU A 110 -41.80 -19.84 -7.25
CA GLU A 110 -41.68 -18.75 -6.28
C GLU A 110 -40.54 -18.94 -5.26
N VAL A 111 -40.33 -20.19 -4.79
CA VAL A 111 -39.26 -20.54 -3.85
C VAL A 111 -37.91 -20.43 -4.56
N MET A 112 -37.81 -20.97 -5.77
CA MET A 112 -36.59 -20.90 -6.60
C MET A 112 -36.17 -19.46 -6.80
N ARG A 113 -37.09 -18.61 -7.25
CA ARG A 113 -36.83 -17.19 -7.47
C ARG A 113 -36.36 -16.48 -6.19
N LYS A 114 -37.07 -16.70 -5.08
CA LYS A 114 -36.71 -16.08 -3.78
C LYS A 114 -35.33 -16.47 -3.29
N ARG A 115 -34.95 -17.73 -3.43
CA ARG A 115 -33.61 -18.20 -3.03
C ARG A 115 -32.52 -17.55 -3.90
N ILE A 116 -32.72 -17.51 -5.22
CA ILE A 116 -31.82 -16.87 -6.16
C ILE A 116 -31.69 -15.37 -5.87
N ASP A 117 -32.83 -14.65 -5.75
CA ASP A 117 -32.84 -13.22 -5.43
C ASP A 117 -32.05 -12.92 -4.13
N THR A 118 -32.21 -13.78 -3.11
CA THR A 118 -31.54 -13.62 -1.81
C THR A 118 -30.04 -13.81 -1.94
N GLN A 119 -29.59 -14.85 -2.67
CA GLN A 119 -28.17 -15.13 -2.79
C GLN A 119 -27.45 -14.12 -3.69
N ILE A 120 -28.10 -13.64 -4.75
CA ILE A 120 -27.55 -12.55 -5.59
C ILE A 120 -27.44 -11.26 -4.79
N ALA A 121 -28.48 -10.89 -4.04
CA ALA A 121 -28.45 -9.67 -3.21
C ALA A 121 -27.37 -9.75 -2.11
N LEU A 122 -27.15 -10.95 -1.52
CA LEU A 122 -26.09 -11.18 -0.54
C LEU A 122 -24.71 -11.03 -1.15
N ALA A 123 -24.47 -11.66 -2.32
CA ALA A 123 -23.20 -11.56 -3.04
C ALA A 123 -22.89 -10.11 -3.47
N GLU A 124 -23.88 -9.36 -3.95
CA GLU A 124 -23.73 -7.92 -4.24
C GLU A 124 -23.39 -7.12 -2.98
N TYR A 125 -24.06 -7.40 -1.86
CA TYR A 125 -23.78 -6.70 -0.61
C TYR A 125 -22.35 -6.95 -0.11
N GLU A 126 -21.89 -8.21 -0.17
CA GLU A 126 -20.53 -8.58 0.22
C GLU A 126 -19.48 -7.91 -0.70
N HIS A 127 -19.73 -7.89 -2.01
CA HIS A 127 -18.84 -7.22 -2.99
C HIS A 127 -18.76 -5.71 -2.73
N ASN A 128 -19.91 -5.05 -2.59
CA ASN A 128 -19.99 -3.62 -2.32
C ASN A 128 -19.34 -3.25 -0.97
N LEU A 129 -19.50 -4.10 0.06
CA LEU A 129 -18.87 -3.90 1.36
C LEU A 129 -17.35 -4.01 1.25
N HIS A 130 -16.86 -5.00 0.50
CA HIS A 130 -15.42 -5.15 0.26
C HIS A 130 -14.84 -3.92 -0.43
N ASP A 131 -15.48 -3.44 -1.50
CA ASP A 131 -15.05 -2.25 -2.24
C ASP A 131 -15.06 -0.99 -1.36
N LEU A 132 -16.11 -0.82 -0.55
CA LEU A 132 -16.21 0.30 0.39
C LEU A 132 -15.10 0.25 1.44
N VAL A 133 -14.78 -0.94 1.98
CA VAL A 133 -13.68 -1.10 2.93
C VAL A 133 -12.34 -0.73 2.28
N GLN A 134 -12.08 -1.17 1.06
CA GLN A 134 -10.85 -0.84 0.33
C GLN A 134 -10.76 0.67 0.04
N GLU A 135 -11.87 1.30 -0.37
CA GLU A 135 -11.94 2.74 -0.55
C GLU A 135 -11.60 3.49 0.75
N LYS A 136 -12.21 3.08 1.87
CA LYS A 136 -11.98 3.73 3.17
C LYS A 136 -10.57 3.50 3.70
N VAL A 137 -9.99 2.33 3.50
CA VAL A 137 -8.59 2.07 3.84
C VAL A 137 -7.67 3.02 3.05
N THR A 138 -7.90 3.16 1.74
CA THR A 138 -7.12 4.07 0.88
C THR A 138 -7.29 5.54 1.30
N GLU A 139 -8.51 5.96 1.62
CA GLU A 139 -8.81 7.33 2.10
C GLU A 139 -8.06 7.63 3.41
N ILE A 140 -8.10 6.69 4.36
CA ILE A 140 -7.38 6.81 5.64
C ILE A 140 -5.87 6.88 5.42
N GLU A 141 -5.32 6.06 4.54
CA GLU A 141 -3.89 6.09 4.21
C GLU A 141 -3.46 7.43 3.60
N ASN A 142 -4.24 7.96 2.67
CA ASN A 142 -4.00 9.27 2.07
C ASN A 142 -4.09 10.40 3.12
N MET A 143 -5.02 10.30 4.05
CA MET A 143 -5.16 11.27 5.16
C MET A 143 -3.94 11.23 6.07
N TYR A 144 -3.44 10.05 6.44
CA TYR A 144 -2.22 9.92 7.24
C TYR A 144 -0.99 10.51 6.52
N GLU A 145 -0.84 10.27 5.22
CA GLU A 145 0.25 10.86 4.43
C GLU A 145 0.16 12.40 4.43
N LEU A 146 -1.04 12.94 4.19
CA LEU A 146 -1.26 14.39 4.20
C LEU A 146 -0.96 15.02 5.58
N ILE A 147 -1.41 14.41 6.67
CA ILE A 147 -1.15 14.89 8.02
C ILE A 147 0.35 14.86 8.32
N SER A 148 1.04 13.76 7.99
CA SER A 148 2.47 13.60 8.22
C SER A 148 3.28 14.66 7.47
N VAL A 149 2.99 14.86 6.19
CA VAL A 149 3.66 15.89 5.35
C VAL A 149 3.32 17.29 5.84
N SER A 150 2.07 17.56 6.25
CA SER A 150 1.66 18.86 6.76
C SER A 150 2.35 19.17 8.09
N PHE A 151 2.44 18.20 8.99
CA PHE A 151 3.13 18.36 10.28
C PHE A 151 4.63 18.59 10.08
N ALA A 152 5.27 17.80 9.25
CA ALA A 152 6.67 18.00 8.88
C ALA A 152 6.88 19.38 8.24
N GLY A 153 5.96 19.84 7.36
CA GLY A 153 6.00 21.17 6.75
C GLY A 153 5.87 22.32 7.77
N LEU A 154 5.08 22.13 8.84
CA LEU A 154 5.01 23.11 9.93
C LEU A 154 6.34 23.21 10.68
N VAL A 155 7.01 22.09 10.93
CA VAL A 155 8.33 22.08 11.57
C VAL A 155 9.37 22.73 10.65
N GLU A 156 9.42 22.36 9.37
CA GLU A 156 10.35 22.94 8.38
C GLU A 156 10.13 24.43 8.20
N SER A 157 8.89 24.94 8.28
CA SER A 157 8.60 26.38 8.15
C SER A 157 9.29 27.23 9.23
N ARG A 158 9.64 26.65 10.37
CA ARG A 158 10.42 27.30 11.44
C ARG A 158 11.90 27.39 11.08
N ASP A 159 12.44 26.46 10.32
CA ASP A 159 13.86 26.33 9.96
C ASP A 159 14.28 27.37 8.88
N GLY A 160 13.32 28.12 8.32
CA GLY A 160 13.61 29.11 7.26
C GLY A 160 13.98 28.48 5.91
N VAL A 161 13.98 27.16 5.80
CA VAL A 161 14.20 26.41 4.55
C VAL A 161 12.96 26.53 3.69
N THR A 162 13.13 26.82 2.43
CA THR A 162 12.00 26.94 1.48
C THR A 162 11.38 25.55 1.25
N GLY A 163 10.08 25.40 1.47
CA GLY A 163 9.26 24.17 1.54
C GLY A 163 9.39 23.12 0.42
N GLY A 164 10.57 22.96 -0.15
CA GLY A 164 10.90 21.96 -1.14
C GLY A 164 11.64 20.74 -0.61
N HIS A 165 12.30 20.86 0.53
CA HIS A 165 13.14 19.81 1.12
C HIS A 165 12.34 18.54 1.43
N LEU A 166 11.23 18.66 2.17
CA LEU A 166 10.36 17.51 2.51
C LEU A 166 9.84 16.75 1.30
N LYS A 167 9.39 17.49 0.29
CA LYS A 167 8.90 16.88 -0.95
C LYS A 167 10.02 16.12 -1.67
N ASN A 168 11.18 16.74 -1.76
CA ASN A 168 12.32 16.16 -2.49
C ASN A 168 12.85 14.92 -1.79
N THR A 169 13.11 15.01 -0.48
CA THR A 169 13.60 13.89 0.31
C THR A 169 12.63 12.72 0.27
N SER A 170 11.32 12.98 0.32
CA SER A 170 10.30 11.93 0.17
C SER A 170 10.35 11.25 -1.19
N ILE A 171 10.52 12.01 -2.28
CA ILE A 171 10.60 11.47 -3.65
C ILE A 171 11.88 10.63 -3.82
N TYR A 172 13.03 11.17 -3.40
CA TYR A 172 14.32 10.47 -3.53
C TYR A 172 14.36 9.22 -2.64
N TYR A 173 13.86 9.32 -1.42
CA TYR A 173 13.77 8.19 -0.49
C TYR A 173 12.92 7.06 -1.08
N ARG A 174 11.72 7.39 -1.56
CA ARG A 174 10.83 6.42 -2.23
C ARG A 174 11.50 5.75 -3.42
N ALA A 175 12.07 6.55 -4.34
CA ALA A 175 12.74 6.03 -5.53
C ALA A 175 13.89 5.07 -5.18
N PHE A 176 14.63 5.38 -4.10
CA PHE A 176 15.78 4.58 -3.68
C PHE A 176 15.34 3.31 -2.95
N VAL A 177 14.44 3.39 -1.98
CA VAL A 177 14.02 2.22 -1.21
C VAL A 177 13.23 1.22 -2.07
N GLU A 178 12.38 1.69 -3.01
CA GLU A 178 11.68 0.83 -3.96
C GLU A 178 12.64 0.09 -4.90
N TYR A 179 13.72 0.74 -5.32
CA TYR A 179 14.78 0.07 -6.09
C TYR A 179 15.49 -0.99 -5.25
N LEU A 180 15.93 -0.64 -4.03
CA LEU A 180 16.62 -1.59 -3.15
C LEU A 180 15.77 -2.83 -2.85
N MET A 181 14.45 -2.68 -2.68
CA MET A 181 13.52 -3.80 -2.47
C MET A 181 13.57 -4.83 -3.61
N THR A 182 13.94 -4.43 -4.83
CA THR A 182 14.06 -5.35 -5.98
C THR A 182 15.33 -6.20 -5.93
N LEU A 183 16.31 -5.81 -5.12
CA LEU A 183 17.60 -6.47 -5.03
C LEU A 183 17.59 -7.62 -4.01
N PRO A 184 18.15 -8.80 -4.36
CA PRO A 184 18.18 -9.95 -3.46
C PRO A 184 18.79 -9.67 -2.09
N ALA A 185 19.80 -8.77 -2.02
CA ALA A 185 20.50 -8.43 -0.78
C ALA A 185 19.60 -7.73 0.25
N TYR A 186 18.58 -6.98 -0.18
CA TYR A 186 17.74 -6.18 0.69
C TYR A 186 16.30 -6.73 0.82
N LYS A 187 15.91 -7.71 0.01
CA LYS A 187 14.55 -8.22 -0.08
C LYS A 187 13.96 -8.72 1.25
N ASN A 188 14.80 -9.24 2.14
CA ASN A 188 14.36 -9.75 3.44
C ASN A 188 14.09 -8.63 4.45
N GLU A 189 14.80 -7.51 4.36
CA GLU A 189 14.64 -6.36 5.25
C GLU A 189 13.63 -5.35 4.68
N LEU A 190 13.63 -5.14 3.36
CA LEU A 190 12.75 -4.21 2.67
C LEU A 190 11.54 -4.95 2.07
N THR A 191 10.67 -5.47 2.92
CA THR A 191 9.37 -5.99 2.48
C THR A 191 8.46 -4.84 2.01
N GLU A 192 7.41 -5.13 1.25
CA GLU A 192 6.43 -4.13 0.81
C GLU A 192 5.85 -3.31 1.98
N SER A 193 5.54 -3.98 3.11
CA SER A 193 5.09 -3.33 4.34
C SER A 193 6.12 -2.34 4.88
N VAL A 194 7.38 -2.77 5.01
CA VAL A 194 8.47 -1.92 5.50
C VAL A 194 8.70 -0.72 4.58
N VAL A 195 8.76 -0.94 3.27
CA VAL A 195 8.96 0.13 2.27
C VAL A 195 7.83 1.17 2.35
N LYS A 196 6.57 0.73 2.40
CA LYS A 196 5.42 1.63 2.55
C LYS A 196 5.52 2.49 3.81
N LYS A 197 5.85 1.88 4.95
CA LYS A 197 6.00 2.58 6.23
C LYS A 197 7.21 3.51 6.25
N ALA A 198 8.33 3.08 5.72
CA ALA A 198 9.55 3.90 5.61
C ALA A 198 9.33 5.15 4.73
N CYS A 199 8.65 5.02 3.60
CA CYS A 199 8.27 6.15 2.76
C CYS A 199 7.37 7.17 3.48
N ARG A 200 6.45 6.68 4.34
CA ARG A 200 5.57 7.54 5.16
C ARG A 200 6.34 8.21 6.32
N SER A 201 7.41 7.59 6.80
CA SER A 201 8.24 8.11 7.90
C SER A 201 9.32 9.09 7.43
N ALA A 202 9.79 8.97 6.19
CA ALA A 202 10.87 9.80 5.66
C ALA A 202 10.64 11.32 5.80
N PRO A 203 9.44 11.90 5.55
CA PRO A 203 9.19 13.32 5.78
C PRO A 203 9.38 13.75 7.23
N LEU A 204 9.27 12.84 8.18
CA LEU A 204 9.26 13.10 9.62
C LEU A 204 10.65 12.99 10.28
N HIS A 205 11.73 12.76 9.48
CA HIS A 205 13.08 12.56 10.01
C HIS A 205 13.55 13.71 10.91
N ASP A 206 13.16 14.91 10.58
CA ASP A 206 13.55 16.17 11.24
C ASP A 206 12.51 16.70 12.24
N VAL A 207 11.48 15.90 12.59
CA VAL A 207 10.37 16.34 13.45
C VAL A 207 10.82 16.92 14.79
N GLY A 208 11.91 16.42 15.34
CA GLY A 208 12.48 16.89 16.62
C GLY A 208 12.99 18.34 16.59
N LYS A 209 13.16 18.96 15.45
CA LYS A 209 13.46 20.39 15.30
C LYS A 209 12.39 21.28 15.95
N ILE A 210 11.18 20.74 16.17
CA ILE A 210 10.10 21.46 16.88
C ILE A 210 10.52 21.96 18.26
N ALA A 211 11.44 21.27 18.93
CA ALA A 211 11.91 21.61 20.26
C ALA A 211 13.23 22.39 20.28
N ILE A 212 13.82 22.69 19.12
CA ILE A 212 15.03 23.49 19.04
C ILE A 212 14.64 24.97 19.07
N GLU A 213 15.39 25.77 19.88
CA GLU A 213 15.15 27.19 20.01
C GLU A 213 15.42 27.93 18.70
N ASP A 214 14.57 28.93 18.35
CA ASP A 214 14.71 29.72 17.13
C ASP A 214 16.05 30.42 16.99
N ALA A 215 16.67 30.82 18.12
CA ALA A 215 17.99 31.44 18.11
C ALA A 215 19.11 30.53 17.59
N VAL A 216 18.95 29.21 17.71
CA VAL A 216 19.87 28.20 17.17
C VAL A 216 19.40 27.74 15.80
N LEU A 217 18.10 27.45 15.66
CA LEU A 217 17.50 26.89 14.47
C LEU A 217 17.62 27.84 13.25
N ARG A 218 17.40 29.14 13.45
CA ARG A 218 17.36 30.18 12.41
C ARG A 218 18.65 31.00 12.30
N LYS A 219 19.71 30.51 12.92
CA LYS A 219 20.97 31.27 12.93
C LYS A 219 21.59 31.37 11.56
N ASP A 220 21.74 32.57 11.04
CA ASP A 220 22.29 32.86 9.72
C ASP A 220 23.81 32.67 9.60
N SER A 221 24.53 32.60 10.74
CA SER A 221 25.97 32.32 10.80
C SER A 221 26.23 30.87 11.21
N GLY A 222 27.44 30.39 11.02
CA GLY A 222 27.83 29.07 11.51
C GLY A 222 27.53 28.88 13.00
N LEU A 223 27.08 27.71 13.38
CA LEU A 223 26.81 27.34 14.77
C LEU A 223 28.11 27.22 15.55
N SER A 224 28.17 27.77 16.78
CA SER A 224 29.23 27.46 17.76
C SER A 224 29.15 25.97 18.17
N SER A 225 30.20 25.48 18.84
CA SER A 225 30.20 24.08 19.31
C SER A 225 29.03 23.77 20.24
N SER A 226 28.66 24.69 21.15
CA SER A 226 27.51 24.52 22.05
C SER A 226 26.18 24.53 21.33
N GLU A 227 25.99 25.42 20.34
CA GLU A 227 24.79 25.50 19.54
C GLU A 227 24.65 24.27 18.63
N PHE A 228 25.78 23.72 18.13
CA PHE A 228 25.77 22.49 17.40
C PHE A 228 25.36 21.29 18.26
N GLU A 229 25.81 21.22 19.52
CA GLU A 229 25.31 20.20 20.46
C GLU A 229 23.80 20.33 20.70
N THR A 230 23.28 21.56 20.81
CA THR A 230 21.83 21.82 20.91
C THR A 230 21.11 21.37 19.62
N MET A 231 21.65 21.66 18.46
CA MET A 231 21.06 21.23 17.17
C MET A 231 20.98 19.71 17.06
N LYS A 232 21.98 18.96 17.53
CA LYS A 232 21.96 17.49 17.54
C LYS A 232 20.80 16.87 18.33
N MET A 233 20.28 17.62 19.31
CA MET A 233 19.16 17.14 20.12
C MET A 233 17.91 16.83 19.30
N HIS A 234 17.74 17.41 18.09
CA HIS A 234 16.56 17.13 17.28
C HIS A 234 16.43 15.63 16.92
N SER A 235 17.53 14.92 16.72
CA SER A 235 17.48 13.49 16.43
C SER A 235 17.06 12.66 17.65
N ILE A 236 17.55 13.03 18.85
CA ILE A 236 17.11 12.40 20.11
C ILE A 236 15.61 12.65 20.31
N ILE A 237 15.20 13.92 20.25
CA ILE A 237 13.80 14.33 20.49
C ILE A 237 12.87 13.71 19.46
N GLY A 238 13.28 13.67 18.17
CA GLY A 238 12.53 13.00 17.12
C GLY A 238 12.35 11.51 17.39
N GLY A 239 13.41 10.83 17.81
CA GLY A 239 13.36 9.44 18.25
C GLY A 239 12.41 9.23 19.44
N ASP A 240 12.51 10.07 20.47
CA ASP A 240 11.68 9.99 21.69
C ASP A 240 10.19 10.24 21.39
N ILE A 241 9.86 11.16 20.47
CA ILE A 241 8.48 11.37 19.98
C ILE A 241 7.92 10.08 19.39
N PHE A 242 8.66 9.41 18.53
CA PHE A 242 8.19 8.17 17.90
C PHE A 242 8.22 6.97 18.85
N ALA A 243 9.16 6.89 19.79
CA ALA A 243 9.12 5.91 20.86
C ALA A 243 7.82 6.03 21.68
N PHE A 244 7.42 7.26 22.02
CA PHE A 244 6.16 7.54 22.73
C PHE A 244 4.92 7.18 21.89
N ILE A 245 4.92 7.52 20.58
CA ILE A 245 3.83 7.22 19.65
C ILE A 245 3.70 5.71 19.47
N LYS A 246 4.80 5.00 19.26
CA LYS A 246 4.87 3.55 19.06
C LYS A 246 4.12 2.78 20.16
N GLU A 247 4.19 3.21 21.40
CA GLU A 247 3.49 2.56 22.51
C GLU A 247 1.96 2.69 22.44
N ARG A 248 1.43 3.66 21.67
CA ARG A 248 0.02 4.07 21.66
C ARG A 248 -0.74 3.74 20.38
N ILE A 249 -0.03 3.50 19.28
CA ILE A 249 -0.64 3.17 17.99
C ILE A 249 -0.73 1.65 17.80
N SER A 250 -1.66 1.20 16.95
CA SER A 250 -1.80 -0.22 16.58
C SER A 250 -0.63 -0.69 15.69
N ASP A 251 -0.18 0.16 14.78
CA ASP A 251 0.93 -0.12 13.86
C ASP A 251 2.28 0.15 14.55
N LYS A 252 2.69 -0.79 15.41
CA LYS A 252 3.97 -0.73 16.13
C LYS A 252 5.17 -0.65 15.18
N GLU A 253 5.09 -1.28 14.01
CA GLU A 253 6.15 -1.30 13.02
C GLU A 253 6.37 0.09 12.41
N PHE A 254 5.29 0.82 12.09
CA PHE A 254 5.40 2.21 11.64
C PHE A 254 6.08 3.10 12.69
N GLY A 255 5.65 2.99 13.96
CA GLY A 255 6.28 3.74 15.06
C GLY A 255 7.76 3.41 15.21
N TYR A 256 8.13 2.14 15.10
CA TYR A 256 9.53 1.69 15.17
C TYR A 256 10.35 2.25 14.00
N ILE A 257 9.89 2.11 12.77
CA ILE A 257 10.59 2.63 11.58
C ILE A 257 10.77 4.15 11.66
N SER A 258 9.74 4.88 12.09
CA SER A 258 9.81 6.34 12.28
C SER A 258 10.83 6.73 13.33
N GLU A 259 10.88 6.00 14.45
CA GLU A 259 11.88 6.19 15.50
C GLU A 259 13.31 5.99 14.96
N GLN A 260 13.52 4.90 14.21
CA GLN A 260 14.84 4.59 13.64
C GLN A 260 15.29 5.69 12.65
N ILE A 261 14.42 6.15 11.77
CA ILE A 261 14.74 7.20 10.82
C ILE A 261 15.03 8.51 11.56
N ALA A 262 14.13 8.98 12.45
CA ALA A 262 14.28 10.25 13.11
C ALA A 262 15.49 10.30 14.05
N ARG A 263 15.80 9.20 14.73
CA ARG A 263 16.91 9.14 15.69
C ARG A 263 18.27 9.00 15.01
N HIS A 264 18.36 8.16 13.94
CA HIS A 264 19.64 7.68 13.44
C HIS A 264 20.05 8.20 12.05
N HIS A 265 19.28 9.08 11.41
CA HIS A 265 19.64 9.60 10.07
C HIS A 265 20.92 10.43 10.04
N HIS A 266 21.46 10.85 11.17
CA HIS A 266 22.75 11.51 11.31
C HIS A 266 23.86 10.62 11.84
N GLU A 267 23.60 9.32 12.03
CA GLU A 267 24.66 8.37 12.28
C GLU A 267 25.57 8.22 11.03
N ARG A 268 26.81 7.84 11.27
CA ARG A 268 27.83 7.71 10.22
C ARG A 268 28.41 6.31 10.21
N TRP A 269 28.66 5.80 9.04
CA TRP A 269 29.23 4.47 8.87
C TRP A 269 30.51 4.23 9.69
N ASP A 270 31.35 5.29 9.86
CA ASP A 270 32.59 5.26 10.64
C ASP A 270 32.39 5.34 12.15
N GLY A 271 31.15 5.47 12.67
CA GLY A 271 30.82 5.58 14.08
C GLY A 271 31.05 7.00 14.67
N LYS A 272 31.32 8.00 13.84
CA LYS A 272 31.54 9.39 14.28
C LYS A 272 30.26 10.24 14.16
N GLY A 273 29.11 9.59 13.96
CA GLY A 273 27.81 10.21 13.90
C GLY A 273 27.22 10.56 15.27
N TYR A 274 25.95 10.83 15.29
CA TYR A 274 25.16 11.10 16.50
C TYR A 274 23.70 10.64 16.28
N PRO A 275 22.95 10.37 17.37
CA PRO A 275 23.26 10.60 18.77
C PRO A 275 23.97 9.42 19.44
N ASP A 276 23.79 8.16 18.97
CA ASP A 276 24.18 6.95 19.67
C ASP A 276 25.56 6.42 19.25
N LYS A 277 26.18 7.03 18.23
CA LYS A 277 27.48 6.68 17.66
C LYS A 277 27.53 5.24 17.12
N LEU A 278 26.45 4.81 16.53
CA LEU A 278 26.35 3.51 15.87
C LEU A 278 27.31 3.44 14.69
N LYS A 279 27.83 2.23 14.40
CA LYS A 279 28.82 2.02 13.36
C LYS A 279 28.41 0.91 12.40
N GLY A 280 28.61 1.12 11.11
CA GLY A 280 28.35 0.10 10.10
C GLY A 280 26.88 -0.35 10.09
N GLU A 281 26.65 -1.64 10.13
CA GLU A 281 25.32 -2.25 10.11
C GLU A 281 24.54 -2.13 11.43
N GLU A 282 25.17 -1.66 12.51
CA GLU A 282 24.42 -1.27 13.73
C GLU A 282 23.44 -0.13 13.45
N ILE A 283 23.71 0.69 12.42
CA ILE A 283 22.81 1.75 11.97
C ILE A 283 21.65 1.09 11.19
N PRO A 284 20.39 1.31 11.58
CA PRO A 284 19.24 0.74 10.88
C PRO A 284 19.25 1.08 9.39
N LEU A 285 18.95 0.09 8.52
CA LEU A 285 18.97 0.25 7.07
C LEU A 285 18.18 1.47 6.60
N VAL A 286 16.97 1.66 7.14
CA VAL A 286 16.09 2.80 6.80
C VAL A 286 16.72 4.16 7.13
N ALA A 287 17.54 4.24 8.18
CA ALA A 287 18.27 5.44 8.55
C ALA A 287 19.52 5.66 7.66
N ARG A 288 20.24 4.58 7.30
CA ARG A 288 21.35 4.65 6.33
C ARG A 288 20.89 5.17 4.97
N ILE A 289 19.71 4.73 4.51
CA ILE A 289 19.09 5.22 3.27
C ILE A 289 18.76 6.71 3.42
N MET A 290 18.13 7.10 4.54
CA MET A 290 17.75 8.50 4.80
C MET A 290 18.96 9.44 4.83
N SER A 291 20.07 9.02 5.44
CA SER A 291 21.31 9.81 5.51
C SER A 291 21.86 10.19 4.12
N ILE A 292 21.80 9.29 3.14
CA ILE A 292 22.25 9.55 1.76
C ILE A 292 21.29 10.54 1.08
N VAL A 293 19.98 10.31 1.22
CA VAL A 293 18.93 11.10 0.58
C VAL A 293 18.89 12.52 1.13
N ASP A 294 18.98 12.69 2.44
CA ASP A 294 19.00 14.00 3.08
C ASP A 294 20.21 14.84 2.60
N VAL A 295 21.39 14.23 2.61
CA VAL A 295 22.60 14.92 2.10
C VAL A 295 22.51 15.24 0.62
N TYR A 296 21.96 14.33 -0.21
CA TYR A 296 21.77 14.60 -1.61
C TYR A 296 20.84 15.81 -1.83
N ASP A 297 19.72 15.88 -1.13
CA ASP A 297 18.84 17.07 -1.22
C ASP A 297 19.53 18.33 -0.70
N ALA A 298 20.25 18.24 0.42
CA ALA A 298 21.01 19.36 0.95
C ALA A 298 22.09 19.92 -0.01
N LEU A 299 22.61 19.07 -0.90
CA LEU A 299 23.58 19.48 -1.91
C LEU A 299 22.92 20.07 -3.16
N THR A 300 21.76 19.55 -3.56
CA THR A 300 21.06 19.92 -4.80
C THR A 300 19.98 20.97 -4.64
N SER A 301 19.59 21.31 -3.40
CA SER A 301 18.60 22.34 -3.11
C SER A 301 19.24 23.70 -2.84
N GLU A 302 18.53 24.77 -3.19
CA GLU A 302 18.93 26.14 -2.90
C GLU A 302 18.83 26.41 -1.40
N ARG A 303 19.86 27.03 -0.83
CA ARG A 303 19.88 27.47 0.58
C ARG A 303 20.30 28.94 0.65
N PRO A 304 19.88 29.69 1.68
CA PRO A 304 20.16 31.14 1.77
C PRO A 304 21.62 31.53 1.54
N TYR A 305 22.55 30.61 1.88
CA TYR A 305 23.99 30.89 1.82
C TYR A 305 24.75 30.07 0.79
N LYS A 306 24.06 29.21 -0.02
CA LYS A 306 24.76 28.29 -0.93
C LYS A 306 23.92 27.99 -2.17
N LYS A 307 24.52 28.30 -3.34
CA LYS A 307 23.95 27.83 -4.63
C LYS A 307 23.95 26.30 -4.69
N PRO A 308 22.90 25.69 -5.28
CA PRO A 308 22.82 24.25 -5.45
C PRO A 308 23.99 23.73 -6.28
N TYR A 309 24.52 22.57 -5.91
CA TYR A 309 25.45 21.84 -6.76
C TYR A 309 24.72 21.12 -7.88
N SER A 310 25.44 20.85 -9.00
CA SER A 310 24.89 19.97 -10.03
C SER A 310 24.72 18.54 -9.50
N HIS A 311 23.87 17.78 -10.17
CA HIS A 311 23.69 16.36 -9.87
C HIS A 311 25.03 15.61 -9.82
N GLU A 312 25.87 15.80 -10.86
CA GLU A 312 27.16 15.12 -11.01
C GLU A 312 28.12 15.46 -9.87
N LYS A 313 28.14 16.74 -9.47
CA LYS A 313 28.98 17.18 -8.34
C LYS A 313 28.47 16.61 -7.02
N SER A 314 27.16 16.56 -6.82
CA SER A 314 26.56 16.02 -5.61
C SER A 314 26.81 14.51 -5.49
N MET A 315 26.68 13.78 -6.58
CA MET A 315 27.01 12.35 -6.63
C MET A 315 28.49 12.10 -6.33
N ALA A 316 29.41 12.90 -6.90
CA ALA A 316 30.85 12.77 -6.62
C ALA A 316 31.19 12.99 -5.13
N LEU A 317 30.48 13.91 -4.44
CA LEU A 317 30.66 14.15 -3.01
C LEU A 317 30.13 12.98 -2.18
N ILE A 318 28.98 12.39 -2.54
CA ILE A 318 28.43 11.20 -1.85
C ILE A 318 29.38 10.01 -2.01
N VAL A 319 29.92 9.79 -3.21
CA VAL A 319 30.88 8.72 -3.48
C VAL A 319 32.19 8.95 -2.69
N ALA A 320 32.67 10.18 -2.56
CA ALA A 320 33.86 10.50 -1.78
C ALA A 320 33.69 10.23 -0.27
N ASP A 321 32.48 10.30 0.26
CA ASP A 321 32.12 10.01 1.65
C ASP A 321 31.74 8.53 1.89
N SER A 322 31.84 7.66 0.88
CA SER A 322 31.62 6.21 0.99
C SER A 322 32.58 5.57 1.99
N GLY A 323 32.08 4.69 2.83
CA GLY A 323 32.87 4.01 3.90
C GLY A 323 33.23 4.90 5.09
N THR A 324 32.91 6.19 5.04
CA THR A 324 33.10 7.14 6.15
C THR A 324 31.76 7.63 6.68
N LYS A 325 31.09 8.46 5.93
CA LYS A 325 29.75 8.96 6.28
C LYS A 325 28.65 7.96 5.89
N PHE A 326 28.78 7.36 4.73
CA PHE A 326 27.76 6.50 4.13
C PHE A 326 28.19 5.05 4.02
N ASP A 327 27.20 4.16 4.04
CA ASP A 327 27.33 2.74 3.75
C ASP A 327 27.83 2.54 2.31
N PRO A 328 28.99 1.87 2.09
CA PRO A 328 29.56 1.69 0.76
C PRO A 328 28.61 0.94 -0.20
N ALA A 329 27.92 -0.08 0.28
CA ALA A 329 26.98 -0.84 -0.55
C ALA A 329 25.78 0.01 -0.98
N LEU A 330 25.24 0.82 -0.09
CA LEU A 330 24.15 1.75 -0.44
C LEU A 330 24.62 2.87 -1.37
N VAL A 331 25.86 3.35 -1.24
CA VAL A 331 26.42 4.35 -2.17
C VAL A 331 26.54 3.77 -3.57
N GLU A 332 27.02 2.54 -3.71
CA GLU A 332 27.09 1.85 -5.02
C GLU A 332 25.69 1.76 -5.65
N GLU A 333 24.69 1.34 -4.89
CA GLU A 333 23.31 1.22 -5.40
C GLU A 333 22.66 2.59 -5.69
N PHE A 334 23.00 3.64 -4.94
CA PHE A 334 22.54 4.99 -5.22
C PHE A 334 23.12 5.53 -6.53
N VAL A 335 24.38 5.19 -6.84
CA VAL A 335 25.00 5.48 -8.15
C VAL A 335 24.29 4.72 -9.28
N ASN A 336 23.94 3.44 -9.07
CA ASN A 336 23.24 2.63 -10.06
C ASN A 336 21.90 3.23 -10.49
N ILE A 337 21.19 3.94 -9.57
CA ILE A 337 19.91 4.62 -9.89
C ILE A 337 20.06 6.12 -10.13
N SER A 338 21.27 6.63 -10.27
CA SER A 338 21.56 8.08 -10.36
C SER A 338 20.75 8.80 -11.43
N GLU A 339 20.53 8.17 -12.60
CA GLU A 339 19.69 8.74 -13.66
C GLU A 339 18.22 8.89 -13.22
N LYS A 340 17.66 7.91 -12.54
CA LYS A 340 16.29 7.98 -12.00
C LYS A 340 16.17 9.10 -10.97
N ILE A 341 17.16 9.25 -10.09
CA ILE A 341 17.23 10.35 -9.12
C ILE A 341 17.35 11.71 -9.81
N ARG A 342 18.17 11.83 -10.86
CA ARG A 342 18.28 13.03 -11.68
C ARG A 342 16.97 13.40 -12.35
N ASP A 343 16.23 12.43 -12.87
CA ASP A 343 14.93 12.68 -13.51
C ASP A 343 13.88 13.12 -12.49
N CYS A 344 13.91 12.61 -11.27
CA CYS A 344 13.12 13.14 -10.17
C CYS A 344 13.43 14.62 -9.91
N LEU A 345 14.71 15.01 -9.95
CA LEU A 345 15.15 16.40 -9.79
C LEU A 345 14.61 17.31 -10.91
N LYS A 346 14.69 16.88 -12.19
CA LYS A 346 14.19 17.64 -13.36
C LYS A 346 12.69 17.83 -13.36
N ASN A 347 11.93 16.81 -12.93
CA ASN A 347 10.48 16.88 -12.84
C ASN A 347 10.00 17.85 -11.75
N LYS A 348 10.83 18.11 -10.74
CA LYS A 348 10.64 19.17 -9.74
C LYS A 348 10.52 20.57 -10.38
N GLU A 349 11.37 20.88 -11.35
CA GLU A 349 11.39 22.18 -12.03
C GLU A 349 10.14 22.41 -12.90
N LYS A 350 9.54 21.34 -13.44
CA LYS A 350 8.33 21.42 -14.29
C LYS A 350 7.01 21.52 -13.51
N ASN A 351 6.94 20.95 -12.30
CA ASN A 351 5.72 20.89 -11.47
C ASN A 351 5.72 21.95 -10.37
N GLY A 352 6.06 23.18 -10.69
CA GLY A 352 6.18 24.37 -9.85
C GLY A 352 5.51 24.32 -8.49
N ASN A 353 6.23 24.73 -7.47
CA ASN A 353 5.86 24.87 -6.06
C ASN A 353 4.40 25.32 -5.83
N GLN A 354 3.46 24.37 -5.68
CA GLN A 354 2.16 24.63 -5.09
C GLN A 354 2.04 23.90 -3.76
N PHE A 355 2.83 24.28 -2.78
CA PHE A 355 2.54 23.93 -1.39
C PHE A 355 1.72 25.05 -0.75
N PHE A 356 0.81 24.67 0.14
CA PHE A 356 -0.23 25.49 0.75
C PHE A 356 0.24 26.84 1.34
N LEU A 357 1.50 26.94 1.78
CA LEU A 357 2.06 28.13 2.39
C LEU A 357 2.61 29.18 1.40
N ALA A 358 2.88 28.81 0.14
CA ALA A 358 3.34 29.77 -0.87
C ALA A 358 2.23 30.76 -1.27
N ARG A 359 0.97 30.38 -1.10
CA ARG A 359 -0.21 31.22 -1.39
C ARG A 359 -0.43 32.36 -0.39
N TYR A 360 0.10 32.23 0.82
CA TYR A 360 -0.07 33.25 1.88
C TYR A 360 1.03 34.31 1.92
N LYS A 361 2.19 34.07 1.28
CA LYS A 361 3.27 35.07 1.21
C LYS A 361 3.07 36.13 0.12
N SER A 362 2.18 35.91 -0.86
CA SER A 362 1.96 36.85 -1.96
C SER A 362 0.87 37.93 -1.70
N ASN A 363 0.15 37.86 -0.58
CA ASN A 363 -0.93 38.80 -0.24
C ASN A 363 -0.60 39.76 0.92
N GLY A 364 0.67 39.93 1.28
CA GLY A 364 1.12 40.77 2.36
C GLY A 364 1.95 42.00 1.95
N GLU A 365 2.08 42.28 0.64
CA GLU A 365 2.69 43.49 0.12
C GLU A 365 1.71 44.22 -0.84
N GLU A 366 0.78 44.96 -0.27
CA GLU A 366 0.16 46.16 -0.83
C GLU A 366 -0.01 47.19 0.27
#